data_34a99c228503ad844c66a3923fe1762d
#
_entry.id   34a99c228503ad844c66a3923fe1762d
#
_cell.length_a   1.000
_cell.length_b   1.000
_cell.length_c   1.000
_cell.angle_alpha   90.00
_cell.angle_beta   90.00
_cell.angle_gamma   90.00
#
_symmetry.space_group_name_H-M   'P 1'
#
loop_
_entity.id
_entity.type
_entity.pdbx_description
1 polymer ?
#
loop_
_entity_poly.entity_id
_entity_poly.type
_entity_poly.pdbx_seq_one_letter_code
_entity_poly.pdbx_strand_id
1 'polypeptide(L)'
;LVQVKRDRTLSDFSSWGVTPDLKLKPEIAGVGGNIYSTRDPSIAGSNYGLMSGTSMATPQIAGAMAVLMQYLRQNYPQYQEAELRQVAANLMMSTADPILDSNGLEVSPRGQGAGLANLVKATSSLAYLSNAQAYENRAKAELGDDDAKNGVYTFPFTINNMSGEKDLTYTFNASILTETVVTYTNGTFIGHAPYALGASLTVAGATESNIMKYDFNDDGEITTADARVLLLHVTDDAPIAEDNVHYAYLDVNGDGTVNKDDVDVITAYCAELEVSTDLTENAVISGTEALESVTVPAGESVTLTATITLTAEDKAYLDASFENGMYVEGFLYVKSATDDTTDLEMPFLGFYGDWSQAPAFDSADEDEASLYPLS
;
A
#
# COMPACT_ATOMS: atom_id res chain seq x y z
N LEU A 1 26.40 -15.89 -12.97
CA LEU A 1 25.65 -15.32 -11.85
C LEU A 1 24.25 -15.92 -11.90
N VAL A 2 23.92 -16.81 -10.98
CA VAL A 2 22.56 -17.33 -10.83
C VAL A 2 21.79 -16.26 -10.05
N GLN A 3 20.82 -15.62 -10.68
CA GLN A 3 19.90 -14.72 -9.98
C GLN A 3 18.93 -15.59 -9.17
N VAL A 4 19.18 -15.73 -7.90
CA VAL A 4 18.24 -16.39 -6.99
C VAL A 4 17.11 -15.40 -6.73
N LYS A 5 15.92 -15.66 -7.25
CA LYS A 5 14.70 -14.95 -6.87
C LYS A 5 14.50 -15.26 -5.37
N ARG A 6 14.77 -14.28 -4.52
CA ARG A 6 14.51 -14.39 -3.08
C ARG A 6 13.10 -13.87 -2.83
N ASP A 7 12.33 -14.64 -2.11
CA ASP A 7 11.04 -14.16 -1.62
C ASP A 7 11.30 -12.93 -0.73
N ARG A 8 10.54 -11.88 -0.97
CA ARG A 8 10.59 -10.65 -0.16
C ARG A 8 9.75 -10.92 1.08
N THR A 9 10.39 -11.26 2.18
CA THR A 9 9.72 -11.51 3.46
C THR A 9 10.32 -10.62 4.54
N LEU A 10 9.48 -10.19 5.47
CA LEU A 10 9.96 -9.51 6.66
C LEU A 10 10.75 -10.50 7.52
N SER A 11 11.93 -10.09 8.00
CA SER A 11 12.74 -10.92 8.89
C SER A 11 12.10 -10.99 10.28
N ASP A 12 12.19 -12.14 10.93
CA ASP A 12 11.68 -12.38 12.28
C ASP A 12 12.34 -11.49 13.36
N PHE A 13 13.55 -11.02 13.11
CA PHE A 13 14.26 -10.07 13.97
C PHE A 13 13.91 -8.59 13.71
N SER A 14 13.03 -8.29 12.75
CA SER A 14 12.61 -6.90 12.48
C SER A 14 11.82 -6.36 13.66
N SER A 15 12.10 -5.12 14.05
CA SER A 15 11.34 -4.47 15.13
C SER A 15 9.98 -4.06 14.66
N TRP A 16 8.97 -4.28 15.50
CA TRP A 16 7.59 -3.87 15.26
C TRP A 16 7.26 -2.60 16.03
N GLY A 17 6.49 -1.70 15.41
CA GLY A 17 5.79 -0.62 16.09
C GLY A 17 4.49 -1.16 16.71
N VAL A 18 3.79 -0.37 17.40
CA VAL A 18 3.74 1.12 17.41
C VAL A 18 4.61 1.69 18.53
N THR A 19 4.74 3.05 18.55
CA THR A 19 5.22 3.74 19.74
C THR A 19 4.10 3.84 20.78
N PRO A 20 4.42 4.09 22.08
CA PRO A 20 3.40 4.18 23.13
C PRO A 20 2.31 5.24 22.89
N ASP A 21 2.59 6.26 22.09
CA ASP A 21 1.67 7.31 21.65
C ASP A 21 0.99 7.02 20.32
N LEU A 22 0.87 5.73 19.95
CA LEU A 22 0.20 5.22 18.75
C LEU A 22 0.77 5.82 17.44
N LYS A 23 2.11 5.98 17.35
CA LYS A 23 2.76 6.44 16.13
C LYS A 23 3.30 5.28 15.32
N LEU A 24 3.16 5.40 13.99
CA LEU A 24 3.63 4.38 13.07
C LEU A 24 5.16 4.37 12.97
N LYS A 25 5.76 3.24 13.34
CA LYS A 25 7.15 2.86 13.17
C LYS A 25 7.24 1.36 12.84
N PRO A 26 8.26 0.93 12.07
CA PRO A 26 9.27 1.71 11.35
C PRO A 26 8.67 2.58 10.26
N GLU A 27 9.44 3.47 9.63
CA GLU A 27 8.97 4.28 8.51
C GLU A 27 9.18 3.59 7.17
N ILE A 28 10.20 2.72 7.07
CA ILE A 28 10.54 2.00 5.84
C ILE A 28 11.34 0.74 6.17
N ALA A 29 11.25 -0.28 5.33
CA ALA A 29 12.07 -1.49 5.41
C ALA A 29 13.28 -1.41 4.48
N GLY A 30 14.39 -2.01 4.92
CA GLY A 30 15.61 -2.17 4.14
C GLY A 30 16.09 -3.61 4.16
N VAL A 31 16.95 -3.99 3.20
CA VAL A 31 17.48 -5.35 3.13
C VAL A 31 18.47 -5.59 4.25
N GLY A 32 18.14 -6.47 5.21
CA GLY A 32 18.96 -6.73 6.40
C GLY A 32 19.32 -8.21 6.60
N GLY A 33 18.73 -9.13 5.84
CA GLY A 33 18.95 -10.56 5.98
C GLY A 33 20.08 -11.09 5.07
N ASN A 34 21.01 -11.86 5.65
CA ASN A 34 22.09 -12.55 4.94
C ASN A 34 22.96 -11.61 4.06
N ILE A 35 23.33 -10.46 4.61
CA ILE A 35 24.15 -9.46 3.91
C ILE A 35 25.61 -9.90 3.90
N TYR A 36 26.15 -10.12 2.69
CA TYR A 36 27.57 -10.38 2.48
C TYR A 36 28.34 -9.07 2.33
N SER A 37 29.21 -8.77 3.27
CA SER A 37 29.98 -7.52 3.31
C SER A 37 31.34 -7.69 3.97
N THR A 38 32.10 -6.60 4.05
CA THR A 38 33.40 -6.56 4.73
C THR A 38 33.25 -6.77 6.23
N ARG A 39 34.24 -7.42 6.82
CA ARG A 39 34.32 -7.69 8.27
C ARG A 39 35.73 -7.37 8.75
N ASP A 40 35.86 -7.07 10.04
CA ASP A 40 37.14 -6.99 10.67
C ASP A 40 37.76 -8.40 10.79
N PRO A 41 38.91 -8.66 10.14
CA PRO A 41 39.52 -9.98 10.15
C PRO A 41 40.07 -10.37 11.53
N SER A 42 40.35 -9.41 12.40
CA SER A 42 40.81 -9.66 13.77
C SER A 42 39.75 -10.30 14.66
N ILE A 43 38.48 -10.01 14.34
CA ILE A 43 37.32 -10.56 15.08
C ILE A 43 36.85 -11.87 14.45
N ALA A 44 36.84 -11.95 13.12
CA ALA A 44 36.14 -13.00 12.40
C ALA A 44 37.01 -13.95 11.59
N GLY A 45 38.34 -13.74 11.56
CA GLY A 45 39.29 -14.57 10.80
C GLY A 45 39.16 -14.47 9.26
N SER A 46 38.30 -13.59 8.75
CA SER A 46 38.07 -13.33 7.32
C SER A 46 37.68 -11.89 7.09
N ASN A 47 38.14 -11.33 5.97
CA ASN A 47 37.83 -9.95 5.57
C ASN A 47 36.36 -9.77 5.10
N TYR A 48 35.64 -10.86 4.84
CA TYR A 48 34.27 -10.85 4.35
C TYR A 48 33.44 -11.91 5.06
N GLY A 49 32.14 -11.67 5.15
CA GLY A 49 31.19 -12.64 5.70
C GLY A 49 29.76 -12.20 5.62
N LEU A 50 28.89 -13.13 5.96
CA LEU A 50 27.45 -12.90 6.04
C LEU A 50 27.08 -12.42 7.44
N MET A 51 26.22 -11.40 7.52
CA MET A 51 25.57 -10.93 8.74
C MET A 51 24.12 -10.59 8.46
N SER A 52 23.26 -10.75 9.47
CA SER A 52 21.85 -10.36 9.41
C SER A 52 21.52 -9.44 10.58
N GLY A 53 20.62 -8.51 10.37
CA GLY A 53 20.12 -7.59 11.38
C GLY A 53 19.65 -6.27 10.79
N THR A 54 18.86 -5.53 11.56
CA THR A 54 18.48 -4.15 11.25
C THR A 54 19.72 -3.23 11.12
N SER A 55 20.81 -3.57 11.81
CA SER A 55 22.11 -2.91 11.66
C SER A 55 22.73 -3.05 10.25
N MET A 56 22.32 -4.04 9.46
CA MET A 56 22.73 -4.22 8.07
C MET A 56 21.76 -3.51 7.12
N ALA A 57 20.48 -3.38 7.46
CA ALA A 57 19.50 -2.63 6.71
C ALA A 57 19.76 -1.11 6.78
N THR A 58 20.04 -0.57 7.96
CA THR A 58 20.19 0.88 8.19
C THR A 58 21.24 1.55 7.27
N PRO A 59 22.48 1.04 7.12
CA PRO A 59 23.45 1.66 6.24
C PRO A 59 23.08 1.56 4.75
N GLN A 60 22.29 0.57 4.35
CA GLN A 60 21.78 0.50 2.98
C GLN A 60 20.74 1.62 2.71
N ILE A 61 19.81 1.84 3.64
CA ILE A 61 18.89 2.98 3.56
C ILE A 61 19.67 4.30 3.57
N ALA A 62 20.66 4.46 4.46
CA ALA A 62 21.47 5.68 4.49
C ALA A 62 22.22 5.93 3.17
N GLY A 63 22.76 4.86 2.56
CA GLY A 63 23.40 4.93 1.25
C GLY A 63 22.42 5.28 0.13
N ALA A 64 21.24 4.65 0.10
CA ALA A 64 20.17 4.95 -0.85
C ALA A 64 19.71 6.40 -0.73
N MET A 65 19.52 6.89 0.50
CA MET A 65 19.16 8.30 0.77
C MET A 65 20.25 9.27 0.30
N ALA A 66 21.53 8.95 0.47
CA ALA A 66 22.62 9.79 -0.03
C ALA A 66 22.59 9.90 -1.56
N VAL A 67 22.36 8.79 -2.27
CA VAL A 67 22.23 8.78 -3.74
C VAL A 67 20.98 9.54 -4.18
N LEU A 68 19.84 9.34 -3.52
CA LEU A 68 18.60 10.05 -3.83
C LEU A 68 18.74 11.56 -3.61
N MET A 69 19.36 11.98 -2.52
CA MET A 69 19.63 13.41 -2.27
C MET A 69 20.59 14.01 -3.30
N GLN A 70 21.58 13.24 -3.79
CA GLN A 70 22.43 13.68 -4.88
C GLN A 70 21.63 13.86 -6.18
N TYR A 71 20.77 12.89 -6.51
CA TYR A 71 19.87 12.96 -7.66
C TYR A 71 18.95 14.20 -7.60
N LEU A 72 18.31 14.43 -6.46
CA LEU A 72 17.44 15.58 -6.25
C LEU A 72 18.18 16.92 -6.42
N ARG A 73 19.40 17.06 -5.86
CA ARG A 73 20.21 18.27 -6.04
C ARG A 73 20.54 18.57 -7.50
N GLN A 74 20.70 17.54 -8.31
CA GLN A 74 21.05 17.68 -9.73
C GLN A 74 19.83 17.98 -10.61
N ASN A 75 18.69 17.38 -10.33
CA ASN A 75 17.51 17.44 -11.19
C ASN A 75 16.43 18.40 -10.66
N TYR A 76 16.43 18.66 -9.34
CA TYR A 76 15.46 19.52 -8.64
C TYR A 76 16.15 20.51 -7.72
N PRO A 77 16.95 21.45 -8.27
CA PRO A 77 17.81 22.35 -7.49
C PRO A 77 17.03 23.35 -6.61
N GLN A 78 15.73 23.48 -6.80
CA GLN A 78 14.86 24.26 -5.93
C GLN A 78 14.78 23.71 -4.51
N TYR A 79 14.88 22.39 -4.31
CA TYR A 79 14.87 21.78 -2.98
C TYR A 79 16.24 21.86 -2.32
N GLN A 80 16.30 22.48 -1.15
CA GLN A 80 17.56 22.68 -0.43
C GLN A 80 17.42 22.36 1.06
N GLU A 81 18.53 22.00 1.69
CA GLU A 81 18.68 21.79 3.13
C GLU A 81 17.60 20.87 3.78
N ALA A 82 16.76 21.46 4.63
CA ALA A 82 15.72 20.72 5.36
C ALA A 82 14.64 20.19 4.41
N GLU A 83 14.23 21.01 3.45
CA GLU A 83 13.24 20.63 2.43
C GLU A 83 13.73 19.46 1.57
N LEU A 84 15.01 19.50 1.13
CA LEU A 84 15.60 18.40 0.37
C LEU A 84 15.55 17.08 1.14
N ARG A 85 15.81 17.09 2.45
CA ARG A 85 15.71 15.86 3.27
C ARG A 85 14.27 15.37 3.40
N GLN A 86 13.33 16.29 3.55
CA GLN A 86 11.91 15.98 3.65
C GLN A 86 11.40 15.37 2.33
N VAL A 87 11.69 15.99 1.19
CA VAL A 87 11.32 15.47 -0.13
C VAL A 87 11.96 14.12 -0.39
N ALA A 88 13.25 13.96 -0.09
CA ALA A 88 13.94 12.67 -0.26
C ALA A 88 13.31 11.55 0.58
N ALA A 89 12.95 11.85 1.84
CA ALA A 89 12.30 10.87 2.70
C ALA A 89 10.89 10.50 2.23
N ASN A 90 10.10 11.50 1.85
CA ASN A 90 8.74 11.28 1.35
C ASN A 90 8.75 10.54 0.01
N LEU A 91 9.66 10.89 -0.88
CA LEU A 91 9.83 10.21 -2.16
C LEU A 91 10.21 8.72 -1.96
N MET A 92 11.16 8.45 -1.05
CA MET A 92 11.56 7.08 -0.72
C MET A 92 10.40 6.27 -0.10
N MET A 93 9.60 6.88 0.77
CA MET A 93 8.43 6.25 1.39
C MET A 93 7.31 6.04 0.38
N SER A 94 6.97 7.08 -0.41
CA SER A 94 5.85 7.03 -1.36
C SER A 94 6.05 6.04 -2.51
N THR A 95 7.29 5.63 -2.77
CA THR A 95 7.65 4.73 -3.87
C THR A 95 8.24 3.41 -3.38
N ALA A 96 8.08 3.09 -2.10
CA ALA A 96 8.51 1.81 -1.55
C ALA A 96 7.66 0.67 -2.13
N ASP A 97 8.11 -0.56 -1.98
CA ASP A 97 7.36 -1.75 -2.39
C ASP A 97 6.77 -2.42 -1.14
N PRO A 98 5.45 -2.45 -0.93
CA PRO A 98 4.86 -3.22 0.16
C PRO A 98 5.30 -4.68 0.13
N ILE A 99 5.65 -5.21 1.29
CA ILE A 99 6.02 -6.61 1.45
C ILE A 99 4.74 -7.40 1.65
N LEU A 100 4.53 -8.42 0.83
CA LEU A 100 3.35 -9.27 0.90
C LEU A 100 3.65 -10.56 1.69
N ASP A 101 2.64 -11.11 2.31
CA ASP A 101 2.66 -12.43 2.91
C ASP A 101 2.50 -13.55 1.85
N SER A 102 2.41 -14.80 2.29
CA SER A 102 2.23 -15.95 1.39
C SER A 102 0.85 -16.01 0.71
N ASN A 103 -0.12 -15.22 1.19
CA ASN A 103 -1.48 -15.14 0.66
C ASN A 103 -1.66 -13.95 -0.29
N GLY A 104 -0.61 -13.13 -0.46
CA GLY A 104 -0.64 -11.94 -1.30
C GLY A 104 -1.21 -10.69 -0.59
N LEU A 105 -1.45 -10.76 0.73
CA LEU A 105 -1.83 -9.59 1.53
C LEU A 105 -0.58 -8.85 2.02
N GLU A 106 -0.68 -7.56 2.16
CA GLU A 106 0.40 -6.74 2.71
C GLU A 106 0.66 -7.12 4.17
N VAL A 107 1.93 -7.28 4.51
CA VAL A 107 2.35 -7.37 5.90
C VAL A 107 2.01 -6.04 6.59
N SER A 108 1.64 -6.11 7.87
CA SER A 108 1.30 -4.93 8.67
C SER A 108 2.31 -3.78 8.49
N PRO A 109 1.84 -2.53 8.28
CA PRO A 109 2.70 -1.34 8.29
C PRO A 109 3.53 -1.17 9.57
N ARG A 110 3.08 -1.70 10.70
CA ARG A 110 3.82 -1.70 11.97
C ARG A 110 5.12 -2.52 11.89
N GLY A 111 5.20 -3.48 10.97
CA GLY A 111 6.41 -4.29 10.74
C GLY A 111 7.31 -3.76 9.62
N GLN A 112 6.73 -3.11 8.60
CA GLN A 112 7.43 -2.71 7.39
C GLN A 112 7.47 -1.20 7.10
N GLY A 113 6.65 -0.40 7.77
CA GLY A 113 6.43 1.00 7.40
C GLY A 113 5.75 1.10 6.03
N ALA A 114 6.27 1.96 5.17
CA ALA A 114 5.83 2.10 3.79
C ALA A 114 6.21 0.89 2.89
N GLY A 115 7.04 -0.04 3.36
CA GLY A 115 7.49 -1.19 2.57
C GLY A 115 8.99 -1.20 2.32
N LEU A 116 9.43 -2.04 1.40
CA LEU A 116 10.84 -2.17 1.03
C LEU A 116 11.28 -0.98 0.17
N ALA A 117 12.31 -0.26 0.61
CA ALA A 117 12.86 0.88 -0.12
C ALA A 117 13.27 0.52 -1.55
N ASN A 118 12.80 1.31 -2.52
CA ASN A 118 13.08 1.14 -3.94
C ASN A 118 13.69 2.42 -4.53
N LEU A 119 15.02 2.49 -4.59
CA LEU A 119 15.73 3.66 -5.11
C LEU A 119 15.43 3.90 -6.59
N VAL A 120 15.17 2.86 -7.38
CA VAL A 120 14.87 3.00 -8.82
C VAL A 120 13.53 3.71 -9.00
N LYS A 121 12.48 3.26 -8.30
CA LYS A 121 11.18 3.95 -8.31
C LYS A 121 11.32 5.38 -7.79
N ALA A 122 12.04 5.59 -6.68
CA ALA A 122 12.25 6.91 -6.10
C ALA A 122 12.94 7.91 -7.05
N THR A 123 13.87 7.45 -7.89
CA THR A 123 14.55 8.31 -8.87
C THR A 123 13.81 8.45 -10.20
N SER A 124 12.83 7.60 -10.49
CA SER A 124 12.00 7.70 -11.70
C SER A 124 10.65 8.38 -11.46
N SER A 125 10.21 8.50 -10.21
CA SER A 125 8.96 9.17 -9.89
C SER A 125 9.02 10.67 -10.14
N LEU A 126 7.93 11.20 -10.70
CA LEU A 126 7.70 12.62 -10.89
C LEU A 126 6.89 13.26 -9.75
N ALA A 127 6.43 12.46 -8.78
CA ALA A 127 5.66 12.96 -7.66
C ALA A 127 5.96 12.19 -6.36
N TYR A 128 5.55 12.78 -5.24
CA TYR A 128 5.61 12.14 -3.91
C TYR A 128 4.39 12.54 -3.07
N LEU A 129 4.09 11.74 -2.06
CA LEU A 129 3.05 12.02 -1.07
C LEU A 129 3.63 12.72 0.15
N SER A 130 2.80 13.54 0.79
CA SER A 130 3.09 14.11 2.10
C SER A 130 1.80 14.24 2.92
N ASN A 131 1.92 14.27 4.24
CA ASN A 131 0.81 14.48 5.15
C ASN A 131 1.18 15.53 6.19
N ALA A 132 0.51 16.68 6.14
CA ALA A 132 0.78 17.80 7.05
C ALA A 132 0.50 17.50 8.53
N GLN A 133 -0.27 16.46 8.83
CA GLN A 133 -0.55 16.01 10.21
C GLN A 133 0.52 15.04 10.74
N ALA A 134 1.33 14.44 9.87
CA ALA A 134 2.41 13.56 10.29
C ALA A 134 3.67 14.35 10.71
N TYR A 135 4.48 13.76 11.59
CA TYR A 135 5.76 14.33 11.97
C TYR A 135 6.64 14.62 10.74
N GLU A 136 7.19 15.82 10.64
CA GLU A 136 7.96 16.30 9.48
C GLU A 136 7.22 16.12 8.13
N ASN A 137 5.90 16.19 8.12
CA ASN A 137 5.05 15.99 6.93
C ASN A 137 5.36 14.66 6.19
N ARG A 138 5.69 13.60 6.91
CA ARG A 138 6.01 12.29 6.33
C ARG A 138 4.85 11.71 5.53
N ALA A 139 5.19 10.90 4.54
CA ALA A 139 4.23 10.14 3.74
C ALA A 139 3.67 8.95 4.54
N LYS A 140 2.94 9.23 5.60
CA LYS A 140 2.22 8.28 6.45
C LYS A 140 1.03 8.95 7.12
N ALA A 141 0.01 8.19 7.49
CA ALA A 141 -1.14 8.68 8.24
C ALA A 141 -1.26 7.98 9.60
N GLU A 142 -1.32 8.76 10.66
CA GLU A 142 -1.47 8.33 12.05
C GLU A 142 -2.83 8.82 12.54
N LEU A 143 -3.82 7.90 12.55
CA LEU A 143 -5.24 8.24 12.66
C LEU A 143 -5.74 8.35 14.11
N GLY A 144 -4.87 7.96 15.06
CA GLY A 144 -5.25 7.90 16.47
C GLY A 144 -6.17 6.72 16.77
N ASP A 145 -6.83 6.79 17.91
CA ASP A 145 -7.81 5.83 18.37
C ASP A 145 -9.26 6.28 18.12
N ASP A 146 -10.15 5.31 18.02
CA ASP A 146 -11.60 5.47 17.86
C ASP A 146 -12.28 4.84 19.08
N ASP A 147 -12.22 5.53 20.21
CA ASP A 147 -12.76 5.10 21.50
C ASP A 147 -14.27 4.81 21.47
N ALA A 148 -14.99 5.52 20.63
CA ALA A 148 -16.43 5.34 20.40
C ALA A 148 -16.75 4.21 19.41
N LYS A 149 -15.74 3.56 18.79
CA LYS A 149 -15.89 2.48 17.81
C LYS A 149 -16.81 2.85 16.64
N ASN A 150 -16.67 4.08 16.14
CA ASN A 150 -17.46 4.56 15.00
C ASN A 150 -17.06 3.83 13.71
N GLY A 151 -15.78 3.45 13.58
CA GLY A 151 -15.22 2.80 12.41
C GLY A 151 -15.06 3.75 11.22
N VAL A 152 -14.82 5.04 11.48
CA VAL A 152 -14.60 6.04 10.43
C VAL A 152 -13.30 6.79 10.70
N TYR A 153 -12.36 6.70 9.76
CA TYR A 153 -11.04 7.29 9.86
C TYR A 153 -10.79 8.23 8.71
N THR A 154 -10.47 9.48 9.01
CA THR A 154 -10.28 10.52 8.01
C THR A 154 -8.90 11.16 8.15
N PHE A 155 -8.18 11.31 7.04
CA PHE A 155 -6.86 11.92 7.03
C PHE A 155 -6.58 12.69 5.74
N PRO A 156 -5.86 13.82 5.80
CA PRO A 156 -5.41 14.52 4.62
C PRO A 156 -4.15 13.85 4.05
N PHE A 157 -4.00 13.97 2.74
CA PHE A 157 -2.75 13.68 2.05
C PHE A 157 -2.57 14.66 0.89
N THR A 158 -1.33 14.92 0.54
CA THR A 158 -0.98 15.84 -0.54
C THR A 158 -0.14 15.10 -1.57
N ILE A 159 -0.56 15.19 -2.83
CA ILE A 159 0.24 14.77 -3.98
C ILE A 159 1.03 15.97 -4.46
N ASN A 160 2.35 15.85 -4.48
CA ASN A 160 3.27 16.90 -4.88
C ASN A 160 3.89 16.54 -6.23
N ASN A 161 3.47 17.20 -7.30
CA ASN A 161 4.01 17.00 -8.63
C ASN A 161 5.33 17.79 -8.79
N MET A 162 6.44 17.07 -8.92
CA MET A 162 7.77 17.66 -9.11
C MET A 162 8.08 17.96 -10.59
N SER A 163 7.27 17.46 -11.53
CA SER A 163 7.45 17.75 -12.96
C SER A 163 7.13 19.21 -13.24
N GLY A 164 8.06 19.92 -13.86
CA GLY A 164 7.80 21.30 -14.33
C GLY A 164 7.05 21.37 -15.66
N GLU A 165 6.73 20.23 -16.29
CA GLU A 165 6.23 20.17 -17.66
C GLU A 165 4.96 19.31 -17.82
N LYS A 166 4.72 18.34 -16.93
CA LYS A 166 3.64 17.36 -17.07
C LYS A 166 2.62 17.50 -15.95
N ASP A 167 1.37 17.56 -16.32
CA ASP A 167 0.26 17.27 -15.41
C ASP A 167 0.24 15.75 -15.14
N LEU A 168 -0.04 15.36 -13.91
CA LEU A 168 -0.07 13.95 -13.49
C LEU A 168 -1.47 13.62 -12.99
N THR A 169 -2.05 12.54 -13.50
CA THR A 169 -3.39 12.08 -13.11
C THR A 169 -3.26 10.79 -12.32
N TYR A 170 -3.98 10.72 -11.20
CA TYR A 170 -3.97 9.58 -10.27
C TYR A 170 -5.38 9.13 -9.93
N THR A 171 -5.54 7.84 -9.73
CA THR A 171 -6.71 7.19 -9.15
C THR A 171 -6.39 6.65 -7.76
N PHE A 172 -7.37 6.16 -7.02
CA PHE A 172 -7.21 5.82 -5.61
C PHE A 172 -7.74 4.42 -5.31
N ASN A 173 -6.99 3.70 -4.48
CA ASN A 173 -7.40 2.44 -3.89
C ASN A 173 -6.82 2.32 -2.47
N ALA A 174 -7.28 1.38 -1.67
CA ALA A 174 -6.69 1.10 -0.37
C ALA A 174 -6.73 -0.40 -0.05
N SER A 175 -5.68 -0.88 0.59
CA SER A 175 -5.69 -2.15 1.32
C SER A 175 -5.91 -1.83 2.80
N ILE A 176 -6.99 -2.35 3.39
CA ILE A 176 -7.39 -2.05 4.75
C ILE A 176 -7.37 -3.35 5.54
N LEU A 177 -6.54 -3.40 6.56
CA LEU A 177 -6.13 -4.62 7.25
C LEU A 177 -6.34 -4.50 8.76
N THR A 178 -6.45 -5.66 9.39
CA THR A 178 -6.34 -5.87 10.84
C THR A 178 -5.61 -7.17 11.10
N GLU A 179 -5.54 -7.61 12.36
CA GLU A 179 -4.92 -8.87 12.75
C GLU A 179 -5.89 -10.06 12.60
N THR A 180 -5.33 -11.23 12.29
CA THR A 180 -6.08 -12.49 12.36
C THR A 180 -6.17 -13.01 13.79
N VAL A 181 -7.19 -13.85 14.04
CA VAL A 181 -7.32 -14.64 15.26
C VAL A 181 -7.11 -16.10 14.92
N VAL A 182 -6.23 -16.76 15.66
CA VAL A 182 -5.93 -18.19 15.49
C VAL A 182 -6.40 -18.95 16.71
N THR A 183 -7.30 -19.92 16.52
CA THR A 183 -7.82 -20.77 17.61
C THR A 183 -7.08 -22.10 17.62
N TYR A 184 -6.48 -22.41 18.77
CA TYR A 184 -5.87 -23.69 19.08
C TYR A 184 -6.71 -24.45 20.12
N THR A 185 -6.35 -25.69 20.41
CA THR A 185 -7.02 -26.49 21.42
C THR A 185 -6.93 -25.93 22.85
N ASN A 186 -5.97 -25.07 23.11
CA ASN A 186 -5.69 -24.44 24.42
C ASN A 186 -6.08 -22.96 24.49
N GLY A 187 -6.70 -22.40 23.46
CA GLY A 187 -7.16 -21.01 23.47
C GLY A 187 -7.14 -20.35 22.10
N THR A 188 -7.57 -19.09 22.09
CA THR A 188 -7.58 -18.23 20.93
C THR A 188 -6.52 -17.16 21.12
N PHE A 189 -5.70 -16.94 20.10
CA PHE A 189 -4.55 -16.02 20.13
C PHE A 189 -4.61 -15.08 18.94
N ILE A 190 -4.06 -13.88 19.11
CA ILE A 190 -3.85 -12.95 18.00
C ILE A 190 -2.76 -13.53 17.10
N GLY A 191 -3.08 -13.73 15.84
CA GLY A 191 -2.10 -14.14 14.83
C GLY A 191 -1.44 -12.91 14.23
N HIS A 192 -0.14 -12.98 13.93
CA HIS A 192 0.56 -11.87 13.25
C HIS A 192 0.36 -11.88 11.73
N ALA A 193 -0.64 -12.58 11.23
CA ALA A 193 -1.01 -12.56 9.82
C ALA A 193 -2.07 -11.48 9.57
N PRO A 194 -1.99 -10.76 8.44
CA PRO A 194 -2.98 -9.75 8.08
C PRO A 194 -4.35 -10.39 7.78
N TYR A 195 -5.40 -9.69 8.15
CA TYR A 195 -6.79 -9.98 7.79
C TYR A 195 -7.35 -8.80 7.02
N ALA A 196 -7.81 -9.02 5.80
CA ALA A 196 -8.39 -7.97 4.98
C ALA A 196 -9.80 -7.60 5.47
N LEU A 197 -10.03 -6.32 5.69
CA LEU A 197 -11.33 -5.75 6.03
C LEU A 197 -12.09 -5.38 4.75
N GLY A 198 -13.43 -5.47 4.80
CA GLY A 198 -14.32 -5.07 3.71
C GLY A 198 -14.62 -3.57 3.69
N ALA A 199 -13.81 -2.76 4.36
CA ALA A 199 -13.98 -1.32 4.50
C ALA A 199 -13.88 -0.59 3.16
N SER A 200 -14.62 0.52 3.03
CA SER A 200 -14.59 1.37 1.84
C SER A 200 -13.62 2.54 2.00
N LEU A 201 -13.03 2.97 0.87
CA LEU A 201 -12.30 4.22 0.74
C LEU A 201 -13.15 5.24 -0.02
N THR A 202 -13.18 6.49 0.45
CA THR A 202 -13.63 7.65 -0.35
C THR A 202 -12.57 8.74 -0.29
N VAL A 203 -12.40 9.48 -1.40
CA VAL A 203 -11.39 10.55 -1.48
C VAL A 203 -12.08 11.87 -1.85
N ALA A 204 -12.27 12.73 -0.86
CA ALA A 204 -12.84 14.04 -1.06
C ALA A 204 -11.83 15.00 -1.72
N GLY A 205 -12.28 15.71 -2.74
CA GLY A 205 -11.45 16.57 -3.61
C GLY A 205 -11.01 15.89 -4.91
N ALA A 206 -11.22 14.57 -5.04
CA ALA A 206 -11.16 13.91 -6.34
C ALA A 206 -12.34 14.36 -7.21
N THR A 207 -12.12 14.42 -8.50
CA THR A 207 -13.14 14.72 -9.49
C THR A 207 -13.47 13.48 -10.30
N GLU A 208 -14.67 13.42 -10.87
CA GLU A 208 -14.94 12.42 -11.89
C GLU A 208 -13.87 12.54 -12.99
N SER A 209 -13.24 11.43 -13.30
CA SER A 209 -12.17 11.34 -14.26
C SER A 209 -12.70 10.94 -15.63
N ASN A 210 -11.94 11.26 -16.65
CA ASN A 210 -12.15 10.69 -17.98
C ASN A 210 -11.61 9.25 -18.10
N ILE A 211 -11.04 8.70 -17.03
CA ILE A 211 -10.56 7.32 -17.00
C ILE A 211 -11.74 6.40 -16.78
N MET A 212 -12.01 5.54 -17.72
CA MET A 212 -13.08 4.55 -17.65
C MET A 212 -12.53 3.20 -17.21
N LYS A 213 -13.20 2.50 -16.29
CA LYS A 213 -12.73 1.21 -15.74
C LYS A 213 -12.38 0.17 -16.80
N TYR A 214 -13.17 0.14 -17.88
CA TYR A 214 -13.09 -0.88 -18.92
C TYR A 214 -12.55 -0.35 -20.26
N ASP A 215 -12.01 0.86 -20.26
CA ASP A 215 -11.25 1.44 -21.37
C ASP A 215 -9.79 0.97 -21.25
N PHE A 216 -9.55 -0.26 -21.67
CA PHE A 216 -8.25 -0.92 -21.50
C PHE A 216 -7.17 -0.41 -22.46
N ASN A 217 -7.54 0.43 -23.43
CA ASN A 217 -6.62 1.05 -24.38
C ASN A 217 -6.42 2.55 -24.15
N ASP A 218 -7.11 3.16 -23.15
CA ASP A 218 -7.05 4.57 -22.79
C ASP A 218 -7.41 5.54 -23.93
N ASP A 219 -8.35 5.16 -24.84
CA ASP A 219 -8.77 6.02 -25.94
C ASP A 219 -9.98 6.92 -25.59
N GLY A 220 -10.57 6.74 -24.40
CA GLY A 220 -11.70 7.51 -23.88
C GLY A 220 -13.06 6.96 -24.25
N GLU A 221 -13.14 5.79 -24.86
CA GLU A 221 -14.37 5.12 -25.24
C GLU A 221 -14.30 3.61 -24.96
N ILE A 222 -15.37 2.99 -24.45
CA ILE A 222 -15.43 1.54 -24.33
C ILE A 222 -15.90 0.94 -25.64
N THR A 223 -15.02 0.27 -26.34
CA THR A 223 -15.24 -0.26 -27.70
C THR A 223 -14.76 -1.72 -27.82
N THR A 224 -14.93 -2.30 -29.01
CA THR A 224 -14.35 -3.61 -29.31
C THR A 224 -12.82 -3.63 -29.32
N ALA A 225 -12.17 -2.45 -29.30
CA ALA A 225 -10.73 -2.36 -29.11
C ALA A 225 -10.32 -2.79 -27.69
N ASP A 226 -11.10 -2.43 -26.68
CA ASP A 226 -10.90 -2.82 -25.29
C ASP A 226 -11.12 -4.31 -25.07
N ALA A 227 -12.18 -4.86 -25.67
CA ALA A 227 -12.39 -6.31 -25.70
C ALA A 227 -11.19 -7.05 -26.31
N ARG A 228 -10.53 -6.46 -27.32
CA ARG A 228 -9.31 -7.03 -27.92
C ARG A 228 -8.11 -6.92 -26.96
N VAL A 229 -7.94 -5.81 -26.26
CA VAL A 229 -6.85 -5.67 -25.27
C VAL A 229 -7.02 -6.71 -24.16
N LEU A 230 -8.23 -6.85 -23.61
CA LEU A 230 -8.53 -7.88 -22.62
C LEU A 230 -8.32 -9.30 -23.18
N LEU A 231 -8.71 -9.57 -24.43
CA LEU A 231 -8.47 -10.86 -25.06
C LEU A 231 -6.97 -11.18 -25.14
N LEU A 232 -6.13 -10.21 -25.50
CA LEU A 232 -4.67 -10.40 -25.57
C LEU A 232 -4.08 -10.66 -24.17
N HIS A 233 -4.63 -10.04 -23.12
CA HIS A 233 -4.25 -10.35 -21.73
C HIS A 233 -4.63 -11.80 -21.38
N VAL A 234 -5.86 -12.20 -21.62
CA VAL A 234 -6.39 -13.55 -21.32
C VAL A 234 -5.64 -14.65 -22.08
N THR A 235 -5.16 -14.38 -23.30
CA THR A 235 -4.39 -15.33 -24.11
C THR A 235 -2.88 -15.29 -23.84
N ASP A 236 -2.41 -14.43 -22.96
CA ASP A 236 -1.00 -14.19 -22.63
C ASP A 236 -0.16 -13.68 -23.84
N ASP A 237 -0.83 -13.16 -24.87
CA ASP A 237 -0.15 -12.60 -26.06
C ASP A 237 0.38 -11.17 -25.80
N ALA A 238 -0.37 -10.38 -24.99
CA ALA A 238 0.04 -9.06 -24.50
C ALA A 238 -0.63 -8.81 -23.13
N PRO A 239 -0.05 -9.30 -22.03
CA PRO A 239 -0.63 -9.15 -20.70
C PRO A 239 -0.61 -7.69 -20.24
N ILE A 240 -1.73 -7.23 -19.67
CA ILE A 240 -1.80 -5.97 -18.94
C ILE A 240 -0.98 -6.13 -17.66
N ALA A 241 -0.09 -5.19 -17.38
CA ALA A 241 0.78 -5.25 -16.22
C ALA A 241 -0.01 -5.09 -14.90
N GLU A 242 0.43 -5.75 -13.84
CA GLU A 242 -0.24 -5.71 -12.52
C GLU A 242 -0.30 -4.31 -11.91
N ASP A 243 0.59 -3.40 -12.33
CA ASP A 243 0.63 -2.00 -11.91
C ASP A 243 -0.22 -1.08 -12.80
N ASN A 244 -0.82 -1.59 -13.87
CA ASN A 244 -1.75 -0.82 -14.71
C ASN A 244 -3.04 -0.49 -13.94
N VAL A 245 -3.55 0.73 -14.11
CA VAL A 245 -4.76 1.22 -13.42
C VAL A 245 -6.00 0.34 -13.68
N HIS A 246 -6.06 -0.30 -14.85
CA HIS A 246 -7.17 -1.17 -15.25
C HIS A 246 -7.03 -2.62 -14.76
N TYR A 247 -5.88 -3.01 -14.19
CA TYR A 247 -5.63 -4.40 -13.78
C TYR A 247 -6.67 -4.93 -12.77
N ALA A 248 -7.12 -4.10 -11.86
CA ALA A 248 -8.15 -4.45 -10.87
C ALA A 248 -9.55 -4.67 -11.47
N TYR A 249 -9.75 -4.33 -12.75
CA TYR A 249 -11.05 -4.38 -13.44
C TYR A 249 -11.08 -5.40 -14.58
N LEU A 250 -10.09 -6.30 -14.65
CA LEU A 250 -10.01 -7.34 -15.68
C LEU A 250 -11.10 -8.41 -15.53
N ASP A 251 -11.51 -8.68 -14.31
CA ASP A 251 -12.69 -9.51 -14.00
C ASP A 251 -13.94 -8.65 -14.20
N VAL A 252 -14.38 -8.58 -15.45
CA VAL A 252 -15.47 -7.69 -15.90
C VAL A 252 -16.82 -8.21 -15.45
N ASN A 253 -16.97 -9.55 -15.38
CA ASN A 253 -18.21 -10.19 -14.97
C ASN A 253 -18.34 -10.40 -13.45
N GLY A 254 -17.25 -10.16 -12.70
CA GLY A 254 -17.21 -10.26 -11.23
C GLY A 254 -17.29 -11.67 -10.69
N ASP A 255 -16.95 -12.70 -11.49
CA ASP A 255 -17.02 -14.11 -11.08
C ASP A 255 -15.75 -14.59 -10.33
N GLY A 256 -14.74 -13.74 -10.19
CA GLY A 256 -13.46 -14.01 -9.55
C GLY A 256 -12.42 -14.67 -10.45
N THR A 257 -12.68 -14.75 -11.77
CA THR A 257 -11.79 -15.42 -12.72
C THR A 257 -11.63 -14.60 -14.00
N VAL A 258 -10.45 -14.07 -14.27
CA VAL A 258 -10.19 -13.35 -15.52
C VAL A 258 -10.03 -14.35 -16.67
N ASN A 259 -10.98 -14.36 -17.61
CA ASN A 259 -11.03 -15.31 -18.71
C ASN A 259 -11.79 -14.75 -19.93
N LYS A 260 -12.13 -15.63 -20.89
CA LYS A 260 -12.82 -15.22 -22.13
C LYS A 260 -14.24 -14.70 -21.87
N ASP A 261 -14.89 -15.10 -20.80
CA ASP A 261 -16.27 -14.66 -20.49
C ASP A 261 -16.30 -13.15 -20.21
N ASP A 262 -15.22 -12.59 -19.63
CA ASP A 262 -15.03 -11.14 -19.43
C ASP A 262 -14.94 -10.40 -20.78
N VAL A 263 -14.19 -10.97 -21.73
CA VAL A 263 -14.10 -10.43 -23.09
C VAL A 263 -15.46 -10.44 -23.80
N ASP A 264 -16.23 -11.51 -23.59
CA ASP A 264 -17.55 -11.66 -24.21
C ASP A 264 -18.54 -10.65 -23.63
N VAL A 265 -18.42 -10.25 -22.34
CA VAL A 265 -19.22 -9.18 -21.72
C VAL A 265 -18.98 -7.83 -22.42
N ILE A 266 -17.71 -7.41 -22.58
CA ILE A 266 -17.40 -6.15 -23.26
C ILE A 266 -17.83 -6.20 -24.72
N THR A 267 -17.61 -7.32 -25.38
CA THR A 267 -18.02 -7.50 -26.78
C THR A 267 -19.53 -7.38 -26.95
N ALA A 268 -20.30 -7.96 -26.06
CA ALA A 268 -21.76 -7.88 -26.06
C ALA A 268 -22.26 -6.46 -25.75
N TYR A 269 -21.64 -5.77 -24.79
CA TYR A 269 -21.92 -4.36 -24.51
C TYR A 269 -21.71 -3.48 -25.74
N CYS A 270 -20.56 -3.61 -26.42
CA CYS A 270 -20.26 -2.84 -27.64
C CYS A 270 -21.20 -3.15 -28.82
N ALA A 271 -21.73 -4.37 -28.88
CA ALA A 271 -22.65 -4.79 -29.94
C ALA A 271 -24.13 -4.48 -29.62
N GLU A 272 -24.42 -3.85 -28.47
CA GLU A 272 -25.78 -3.65 -27.96
C GLU A 272 -26.61 -4.97 -27.91
N LEU A 273 -25.91 -6.08 -27.70
CA LEU A 273 -26.51 -7.40 -27.58
C LEU A 273 -27.03 -7.64 -26.17
N GLU A 274 -28.18 -8.33 -26.07
CA GLU A 274 -28.59 -8.87 -24.77
C GLU A 274 -27.55 -9.92 -24.33
N VAL A 275 -26.82 -9.61 -23.26
CA VAL A 275 -25.90 -10.56 -22.63
C VAL A 275 -26.73 -11.63 -21.92
N SER A 276 -26.34 -12.89 -22.04
CA SER A 276 -27.09 -13.97 -21.37
C SER A 276 -27.04 -13.76 -19.84
N THR A 277 -28.14 -14.08 -19.17
CA THR A 277 -28.28 -13.91 -17.71
C THR A 277 -27.19 -14.63 -16.90
N ASP A 278 -26.58 -15.67 -17.44
CA ASP A 278 -25.51 -16.42 -16.78
C ASP A 278 -24.16 -15.66 -16.74
N LEU A 279 -23.95 -14.71 -17.68
CA LEU A 279 -22.74 -13.88 -17.74
C LEU A 279 -22.92 -12.54 -17.02
N THR A 280 -24.19 -12.13 -16.76
CA THR A 280 -24.51 -10.79 -16.24
C THR A 280 -24.97 -10.78 -14.79
N GLU A 281 -25.02 -11.91 -14.10
CA GLU A 281 -25.52 -11.91 -12.71
C GLU A 281 -24.65 -11.01 -11.80
N ASN A 282 -23.41 -10.71 -12.19
CA ASN A 282 -22.48 -9.83 -11.49
C ASN A 282 -21.91 -8.67 -12.34
N ALA A 283 -22.11 -8.66 -13.67
CA ALA A 283 -21.53 -7.65 -14.54
C ALA A 283 -22.50 -6.51 -14.83
N VAL A 284 -22.25 -5.35 -14.27
CA VAL A 284 -22.93 -4.12 -14.64
C VAL A 284 -21.93 -3.24 -15.39
N ILE A 285 -21.79 -3.47 -16.71
CA ILE A 285 -21.27 -2.43 -17.59
C ILE A 285 -22.42 -1.46 -17.81
N SER A 286 -22.64 -0.54 -16.90
CA SER A 286 -23.64 0.52 -17.03
C SER A 286 -22.93 1.80 -17.45
N GLY A 287 -22.84 2.02 -18.76
CA GLY A 287 -22.33 3.29 -19.28
C GLY A 287 -20.85 3.55 -18.97
N THR A 288 -20.46 4.79 -19.09
CA THR A 288 -19.12 5.30 -18.76
C THR A 288 -18.97 5.42 -17.24
N GLU A 289 -18.54 4.37 -16.55
CA GLU A 289 -18.21 4.46 -15.13
C GLU A 289 -16.78 4.96 -14.99
N ALA A 290 -16.63 6.24 -14.69
CA ALA A 290 -15.33 6.85 -14.46
C ALA A 290 -14.78 6.49 -13.08
N LEU A 291 -13.47 6.27 -13.00
CA LEU A 291 -12.77 6.17 -11.73
C LEU A 291 -12.64 7.55 -11.07
N GLU A 292 -12.79 7.61 -9.75
CA GLU A 292 -12.45 8.83 -9.01
C GLU A 292 -10.96 9.13 -9.20
N SER A 293 -10.64 10.31 -9.72
CA SER A 293 -9.26 10.70 -9.95
C SER A 293 -9.00 12.15 -9.62
N VAL A 294 -7.72 12.51 -9.61
CA VAL A 294 -7.25 13.88 -9.52
C VAL A 294 -6.16 14.13 -10.53
N THR A 295 -6.21 15.26 -11.21
CA THR A 295 -5.09 15.77 -11.99
C THR A 295 -4.35 16.82 -11.19
N VAL A 296 -3.06 16.60 -10.99
CA VAL A 296 -2.14 17.52 -10.30
C VAL A 296 -1.34 18.27 -11.35
N PRO A 297 -1.56 19.57 -11.54
CA PRO A 297 -0.84 20.35 -12.56
C PRO A 297 0.67 20.33 -12.38
N ALA A 298 1.40 20.58 -13.45
CA ALA A 298 2.86 20.63 -13.46
C ALA A 298 3.41 21.60 -12.41
N GLY A 299 4.28 21.11 -11.53
CA GLY A 299 4.90 21.89 -10.46
C GLY A 299 4.00 22.28 -9.29
N GLU A 300 2.73 21.80 -9.29
CA GLU A 300 1.75 22.13 -8.26
C GLU A 300 1.57 20.97 -7.27
N SER A 301 0.80 21.22 -6.22
CA SER A 301 0.43 20.25 -5.21
C SER A 301 -1.08 20.28 -4.99
N VAL A 302 -1.69 19.12 -4.84
CA VAL A 302 -3.12 18.98 -4.52
C VAL A 302 -3.27 18.23 -3.22
N THR A 303 -4.02 18.81 -2.27
CA THR A 303 -4.36 18.16 -1.00
C THR A 303 -5.77 17.59 -1.10
N LEU A 304 -5.88 16.32 -0.74
CA LEU A 304 -7.09 15.53 -0.74
C LEU A 304 -7.36 15.00 0.67
N THR A 305 -8.55 14.49 0.90
CA THR A 305 -8.93 13.88 2.18
C THR A 305 -9.43 12.47 1.92
N ALA A 306 -8.72 11.48 2.43
CA ALA A 306 -9.14 10.09 2.44
C ALA A 306 -10.02 9.81 3.66
N THR A 307 -11.10 9.07 3.45
CA THR A 307 -11.96 8.56 4.54
C THR A 307 -12.13 7.06 4.35
N ILE A 308 -11.74 6.30 5.38
CA ILE A 308 -11.95 4.86 5.48
C ILE A 308 -13.17 4.62 6.35
N THR A 309 -14.12 3.81 5.87
CA THR A 309 -15.32 3.48 6.62
C THR A 309 -15.45 1.96 6.74
N LEU A 310 -15.39 1.46 7.97
CA LEU A 310 -15.59 0.05 8.29
C LEU A 310 -17.04 -0.37 8.04
N THR A 311 -17.22 -1.54 7.47
CA THR A 311 -18.54 -2.15 7.31
C THR A 311 -19.10 -2.63 8.65
N ALA A 312 -20.37 -2.98 8.69
CA ALA A 312 -20.97 -3.61 9.87
C ALA A 312 -20.34 -4.98 10.18
N GLU A 313 -19.90 -5.69 9.13
CA GLU A 313 -19.23 -6.99 9.25
C GLU A 313 -17.82 -6.84 9.84
N ASP A 314 -17.05 -5.85 9.38
CA ASP A 314 -15.73 -5.53 9.94
C ASP A 314 -15.82 -5.20 11.44
N LYS A 315 -16.76 -4.34 11.81
CA LYS A 315 -16.98 -3.98 13.21
C LYS A 315 -17.39 -5.18 14.07
N ALA A 316 -18.26 -6.04 13.53
CA ALA A 316 -18.66 -7.27 14.23
C ALA A 316 -17.48 -8.23 14.41
N TYR A 317 -16.59 -8.35 13.42
CA TYR A 317 -15.37 -9.15 13.54
C TYR A 317 -14.43 -8.58 14.62
N LEU A 318 -14.18 -7.27 14.59
CA LEU A 318 -13.30 -6.59 15.54
C LEU A 318 -13.83 -6.69 16.98
N ASP A 319 -15.13 -6.45 17.20
CA ASP A 319 -15.75 -6.54 18.52
C ASP A 319 -15.80 -7.96 19.07
N ALA A 320 -16.00 -8.96 18.22
CA ALA A 320 -16.04 -10.36 18.63
C ALA A 320 -14.65 -10.95 18.90
N SER A 321 -13.62 -10.44 18.21
CA SER A 321 -12.26 -10.98 18.24
C SER A 321 -11.33 -10.28 19.23
N PHE A 322 -11.58 -9.00 19.54
CA PHE A 322 -10.63 -8.16 20.27
C PHE A 322 -11.35 -7.31 21.33
N GLU A 323 -11.39 -7.77 22.57
CA GLU A 323 -12.08 -7.11 23.67
C GLU A 323 -11.60 -5.67 23.91
N ASN A 324 -10.29 -5.46 23.86
CA ASN A 324 -9.65 -4.15 24.11
C ASN A 324 -9.44 -3.31 22.83
N GLY A 325 -10.04 -3.71 21.71
CA GLY A 325 -9.83 -3.07 20.41
C GLY A 325 -8.65 -3.66 19.64
N MET A 326 -8.49 -3.20 18.39
CA MET A 326 -7.43 -3.69 17.48
C MET A 326 -7.07 -2.63 16.44
N TYR A 327 -5.90 -2.78 15.86
CA TYR A 327 -5.41 -1.91 14.79
C TYR A 327 -6.29 -2.00 13.54
N VAL A 328 -6.53 -0.84 12.96
CA VAL A 328 -7.04 -0.66 11.60
C VAL A 328 -5.93 0.03 10.82
N GLU A 329 -5.29 -0.70 9.94
CA GLU A 329 -4.06 -0.28 9.29
C GLU A 329 -4.03 -0.70 7.83
N GLY A 330 -3.06 -0.24 7.06
CA GLY A 330 -2.95 -0.62 5.66
C GLY A 330 -2.25 0.42 4.82
N PHE A 331 -2.59 0.45 3.53
CA PHE A 331 -1.96 1.31 2.55
C PHE A 331 -3.00 2.02 1.69
N LEU A 332 -2.84 3.33 1.57
CA LEU A 332 -3.50 4.12 0.53
C LEU A 332 -2.62 4.03 -0.73
N TYR A 333 -3.18 3.54 -1.82
CA TYR A 333 -2.55 3.51 -3.13
C TYR A 333 -3.03 4.68 -3.98
N VAL A 334 -2.09 5.41 -4.55
CA VAL A 334 -2.30 6.53 -5.46
C VAL A 334 -1.71 6.10 -6.80
N LYS A 335 -2.56 5.49 -7.62
CA LYS A 335 -2.20 4.82 -8.87
C LYS A 335 -2.07 5.84 -9.99
N SER A 336 -0.95 5.82 -10.70
CA SER A 336 -0.79 6.64 -11.91
C SER A 336 -1.77 6.18 -13.00
N ALA A 337 -2.45 7.12 -13.61
CA ALA A 337 -3.32 6.86 -14.76
C ALA A 337 -2.53 6.70 -16.07
N THR A 338 -1.21 6.90 -16.04
CA THR A 338 -0.34 6.82 -17.22
C THR A 338 0.99 6.17 -16.83
N ASP A 339 1.68 5.55 -17.79
CA ASP A 339 3.02 4.98 -17.61
C ASP A 339 4.14 6.03 -17.43
N ASP A 340 3.79 7.30 -17.35
CA ASP A 340 4.75 8.41 -17.30
C ASP A 340 5.44 8.59 -15.94
N THR A 341 4.85 8.06 -14.88
CA THR A 341 5.38 8.14 -13.50
C THR A 341 5.04 6.88 -12.72
N THR A 342 5.69 6.69 -11.58
CA THR A 342 5.43 5.55 -10.70
C THR A 342 4.17 5.76 -9.87
N ASP A 343 3.51 4.66 -9.54
CA ASP A 343 2.52 4.62 -8.47
C ASP A 343 3.11 5.09 -7.15
N LEU A 344 2.26 5.67 -6.32
CA LEU A 344 2.62 6.14 -4.99
C LEU A 344 1.79 5.41 -3.95
N GLU A 345 2.33 5.31 -2.73
CA GLU A 345 1.63 4.72 -1.60
C GLU A 345 1.89 5.47 -0.30
N MET A 346 0.95 5.33 0.63
CA MET A 346 1.05 5.90 1.97
C MET A 346 0.51 4.90 3.00
N PRO A 347 1.35 4.41 3.93
CA PRO A 347 0.87 3.59 5.03
C PRO A 347 0.02 4.41 5.99
N PHE A 348 -1.02 3.79 6.54
CA PHE A 348 -1.84 4.39 7.59
C PHE A 348 -2.00 3.45 8.78
N LEU A 349 -2.27 4.03 9.94
CA LEU A 349 -2.47 3.33 11.20
C LEU A 349 -3.50 4.03 12.05
N GLY A 350 -4.55 3.31 12.46
CA GLY A 350 -5.53 3.69 13.46
C GLY A 350 -5.75 2.57 14.46
N PHE A 351 -6.54 2.82 15.47
CA PHE A 351 -6.93 1.85 16.47
C PHE A 351 -8.45 1.91 16.69
N TYR A 352 -9.12 0.78 16.54
CA TYR A 352 -10.56 0.63 16.80
C TYR A 352 -10.78 0.26 18.27
N GLY A 353 -11.09 1.25 19.08
CA GLY A 353 -11.22 1.16 20.52
C GLY A 353 -10.44 2.28 21.23
N ASP A 354 -10.39 2.24 22.55
CA ASP A 354 -9.65 3.18 23.38
C ASP A 354 -8.22 2.66 23.62
N TRP A 355 -7.23 3.29 23.00
CA TRP A 355 -5.82 2.92 23.15
C TRP A 355 -5.30 3.03 24.58
N SER A 356 -5.91 3.89 25.39
CA SER A 356 -5.53 4.07 26.80
C SER A 356 -5.97 2.93 27.71
N GLN A 357 -6.93 2.11 27.28
CA GLN A 357 -7.43 0.95 28.01
C GLN A 357 -6.55 -0.30 27.81
N ALA A 358 -5.73 -0.33 26.76
CA ALA A 358 -4.80 -1.42 26.56
C ALA A 358 -3.76 -1.43 27.69
N PRO A 359 -3.61 -2.53 28.45
CA PRO A 359 -2.63 -2.58 29.53
C PRO A 359 -1.21 -2.47 28.94
N ALA A 360 -0.41 -1.53 29.47
CA ALA A 360 0.97 -1.33 29.02
C ALA A 360 1.89 -2.49 29.44
N PHE A 361 1.45 -3.32 30.39
CA PHE A 361 2.14 -4.51 30.86
C PHE A 361 1.14 -5.64 31.06
N ASP A 362 1.57 -6.85 30.81
CA ASP A 362 0.82 -8.04 31.19
C ASP A 362 0.51 -8.03 32.69
N SER A 363 -0.71 -8.45 33.05
CA SER A 363 -1.09 -8.61 34.45
C SER A 363 -0.13 -9.59 35.13
N ALA A 364 0.30 -9.24 36.34
CA ALA A 364 1.12 -10.13 37.17
C ALA A 364 0.28 -11.24 37.84
N ASP A 365 -1.03 -11.29 37.61
CA ASP A 365 -1.91 -12.31 38.16
C ASP A 365 -1.78 -13.58 37.32
N GLU A 366 -1.33 -14.65 37.97
CA GLU A 366 -1.13 -15.98 37.35
C GLU A 366 -2.43 -16.60 36.79
N ASP A 367 -3.60 -16.04 37.13
CA ASP A 367 -4.92 -16.50 36.71
C ASP A 367 -5.46 -15.78 35.47
N GLU A 368 -4.89 -14.65 35.05
CA GLU A 368 -5.18 -14.03 33.77
C GLU A 368 -4.13 -14.46 32.75
N ALA A 369 -4.55 -15.25 31.79
CA ALA A 369 -3.68 -15.71 30.69
C ALA A 369 -3.07 -14.47 29.98
N SER A 370 -1.76 -14.33 30.06
CA SER A 370 -1.00 -13.32 29.32
C SER A 370 -1.35 -13.40 27.84
N LEU A 371 -1.79 -12.30 27.24
CA LEU A 371 -2.06 -12.20 25.80
C LEU A 371 -0.78 -12.36 24.96
N TYR A 372 0.38 -12.26 25.61
CA TYR A 372 1.69 -12.43 25.01
C TYR A 372 2.48 -13.51 25.77
N PRO A 373 2.61 -14.73 25.22
CA PRO A 373 3.51 -15.70 25.82
C PRO A 373 4.93 -15.13 25.76
N LEU A 374 5.52 -14.92 26.93
CA LEU A 374 6.94 -14.63 27.05
C LEU A 374 7.71 -15.83 26.47
N SER A 375 8.35 -15.65 25.32
CA SER A 375 9.25 -16.64 24.70
C SER A 375 10.58 -16.73 25.44
#